data_67e94d009e72a3c4ca781e5878d783f4
#
_entry.id   67e94d009e72a3c4ca781e5878d783f4
#
_cell.length_a   1.000
_cell.length_b   1.000
_cell.length_c   1.000
_cell.angle_alpha   90.00
_cell.angle_beta   90.00
_cell.angle_gamma   90.00
#
_symmetry.space_group_name_H-M   'P 1'
#
loop_
_entity.id
_entity.type
_entity.pdbx_description
1 polymer ?
#
loop_
_entity_poly.entity_id
_entity_poly.type
_entity_poly.pdbx_seq_one_letter_code
_entity_poly.pdbx_strand_id
1 'polypeptide(L)'
;MQWKRITAVAATVMLTAVACGSPSSNGGNKGGTDAVGGAQVKATDPTAKGPAADVEGAKKGGTVTVLSDVTPSGFDPTDTYYVDGNAIEKLYFRSLTQFRLDGPDHKPVLVPDLAEDLGTKSDDGLTWTFKLKQGIKYQDGTPVKAEDYAYAIKRSFAHTLYENGPTYQMDYFLDGKTYKGPYVNGGDVYKGVETPDDHTLVIKLAKKFDDMPFYAAFPLFAPMPKAKDTQKNYEQHPMSTGPYMVQSYNPGSELKLVKNPHWDAATDPVRHQYVDAFDFKFGQDIIKAQRQVLVSSGPDANAVNYSNLDTTLLPEVKDQSQLITGQSPCTNMYTMDTQKIPLEVRKLIAKSYPYDSWRKVAGLNPTTDPPASTILPPAVPGYEKYELPGLNGTGKGAEDDAVAKEVKDELAKLGKSNFVLSWYYSIDDKLSTQATQLRKQVFEKAGFTVKAIGVPKANIRKFTGAPDAPVNIGRTPAGWCSDWPSATSWFPVLFTTAAVEAGNSVGQLKEASLDAEIAAIQAKTPDAQLKEWPKIDKEIMEKYLPVLPLYYSSSNMPVGKNIGGAVNDPTQGVFEFTSMFLKQP
;
A
#
# COMPACT_ATOMS: atom_id res chain seq x y z
N MET A 1 -54.66 22.45 27.43
CA MET A 1 -55.56 21.46 28.06
C MET A 1 -54.84 20.17 28.24
N GLN A 2 -54.65 19.87 29.52
CA GLN A 2 -54.43 18.58 30.19
C GLN A 2 -53.28 17.64 29.75
N TRP A 3 -52.33 17.58 30.63
CA TRP A 3 -51.35 16.53 30.93
C TRP A 3 -52.04 15.18 31.24
N LYS A 4 -51.38 14.05 30.85
CA LYS A 4 -51.38 12.84 31.70
C LYS A 4 -50.03 12.15 31.65
N ARG A 5 -49.38 12.09 32.82
CA ARG A 5 -48.23 11.23 33.18
C ARG A 5 -48.72 9.78 33.26
N ILE A 6 -47.91 8.81 32.87
CA ILE A 6 -47.99 7.42 33.37
C ILE A 6 -46.59 6.95 33.74
N THR A 7 -46.55 6.35 34.88
CA THR A 7 -45.47 5.98 35.80
C THR A 7 -44.70 4.73 35.32
N ALA A 8 -43.42 4.66 35.70
CA ALA A 8 -42.54 3.50 35.63
C ALA A 8 -42.99 2.35 36.56
N VAL A 9 -42.79 1.11 36.09
CA VAL A 9 -42.72 -0.07 36.96
C VAL A 9 -41.41 -0.81 36.65
N ALA A 10 -40.55 -0.84 37.66
CA ALA A 10 -39.34 -1.67 37.70
C ALA A 10 -39.74 -3.10 38.11
N ALA A 11 -39.28 -4.08 37.37
CA ALA A 11 -39.32 -5.47 37.79
C ALA A 11 -37.90 -6.02 37.91
N THR A 12 -37.48 -6.20 39.16
CA THR A 12 -36.27 -6.88 39.59
C THR A 12 -36.49 -8.39 39.51
N VAL A 13 -35.63 -9.10 38.78
CA VAL A 13 -35.57 -10.57 38.89
C VAL A 13 -34.17 -10.94 39.36
N MET A 14 -34.12 -11.45 40.60
CA MET A 14 -32.97 -12.19 41.15
C MET A 14 -32.92 -13.57 40.55
N LEU A 15 -31.73 -14.01 40.17
CA LEU A 15 -31.41 -15.42 39.95
C LEU A 15 -30.14 -15.80 40.67
N THR A 16 -30.30 -16.83 41.46
CA THR A 16 -29.40 -17.43 42.41
C THR A 16 -28.18 -18.09 41.79
N ALA A 17 -27.04 -17.91 42.45
CA ALA A 17 -25.79 -18.60 42.23
C ALA A 17 -25.84 -20.05 42.72
N VAL A 18 -25.22 -20.96 41.98
CA VAL A 18 -24.69 -22.22 42.49
C VAL A 18 -23.20 -22.26 42.25
N ALA A 19 -22.45 -22.31 43.33
CA ALA A 19 -20.98 -22.42 43.37
C ALA A 19 -20.59 -23.89 43.60
N CYS A 20 -19.47 -24.27 42.95
CA CYS A 20 -18.48 -25.30 43.37
C CYS A 20 -17.35 -25.26 42.34
N GLY A 21 -16.10 -25.13 42.62
CA GLY A 21 -15.21 -25.11 43.72
C GLY A 21 -13.81 -24.91 43.21
N SER A 22 -12.98 -24.11 43.89
CA SER A 22 -11.58 -23.77 43.57
C SER A 22 -10.63 -24.91 44.00
N PRO A 23 -9.33 -24.85 43.55
CA PRO A 23 -8.43 -24.04 44.37
C PRO A 23 -7.38 -23.18 43.64
N SER A 24 -7.11 -22.12 44.30
CA SER A 24 -6.14 -21.05 44.24
C SER A 24 -4.74 -21.29 43.65
N SER A 25 -4.22 -20.30 42.91
CA SER A 25 -2.96 -19.68 43.29
C SER A 25 -2.82 -18.25 42.74
N ASN A 26 -2.25 -17.41 43.54
CA ASN A 26 -2.04 -15.98 43.53
C ASN A 26 -1.29 -15.42 42.32
N GLY A 27 -1.62 -14.18 41.93
CA GLY A 27 -0.68 -13.30 41.22
C GLY A 27 -1.30 -12.17 40.40
N GLY A 28 -1.51 -11.00 41.02
CA GLY A 28 -1.21 -9.69 40.41
C GLY A 28 -2.08 -9.21 39.24
N ASN A 29 -3.16 -8.51 39.56
CA ASN A 29 -3.90 -7.65 38.66
C ASN A 29 -3.06 -6.42 38.23
N LYS A 30 -2.82 -6.23 36.93
CA LYS A 30 -2.52 -4.93 36.32
C LYS A 30 -3.30 -4.83 35.03
N GLY A 31 -4.08 -3.74 34.94
CA GLY A 31 -5.02 -3.45 33.87
C GLY A 31 -4.43 -3.59 32.47
N GLY A 32 -5.08 -4.39 31.68
CA GLY A 32 -4.85 -4.45 30.25
C GLY A 32 -5.57 -3.29 29.57
N THR A 33 -4.81 -2.41 28.98
CA THR A 33 -5.31 -1.56 27.92
C THR A 33 -5.57 -2.46 26.71
N ASP A 34 -6.80 -2.43 26.20
CA ASP A 34 -7.17 -3.09 24.95
C ASP A 34 -6.29 -2.52 23.83
N ALA A 35 -5.19 -3.19 23.57
CA ALA A 35 -4.46 -3.04 22.33
C ALA A 35 -5.41 -3.55 21.23
N VAL A 36 -5.89 -2.66 20.38
CA VAL A 36 -6.41 -3.04 19.06
C VAL A 36 -5.26 -3.80 18.40
N GLY A 37 -5.34 -5.12 18.40
CA GLY A 37 -4.27 -6.01 17.99
C GLY A 37 -3.91 -5.74 16.54
N GLY A 38 -2.83 -5.01 16.32
CA GLY A 38 -2.12 -5.03 15.05
C GLY A 38 -1.85 -6.49 14.70
N ALA A 39 -2.28 -6.92 13.52
CA ALA A 39 -2.09 -8.27 13.04
C ALA A 39 -0.59 -8.59 13.11
N GLN A 40 -0.16 -9.38 14.12
CA GLN A 40 1.19 -9.91 14.10
C GLN A 40 1.30 -10.79 12.86
N VAL A 41 1.94 -10.27 11.84
CA VAL A 41 2.30 -11.04 10.67
C VAL A 41 3.21 -12.14 11.18
N LYS A 42 2.77 -13.40 11.07
CA LYS A 42 3.68 -14.51 10.98
C LYS A 42 4.32 -14.32 9.62
N ALA A 43 5.48 -13.70 9.57
CA ALA A 43 5.97 -13.04 8.36
C ALA A 43 6.05 -14.00 7.17
N THR A 44 6.31 -15.30 7.40
CA THR A 44 6.62 -16.25 6.33
C THR A 44 6.15 -17.67 6.64
N ASP A 45 5.82 -18.44 5.61
CA ASP A 45 5.65 -19.88 5.65
C ASP A 45 6.44 -20.51 4.48
N PRO A 46 7.75 -20.80 4.68
CA PRO A 46 8.61 -21.30 3.61
C PRO A 46 8.25 -22.73 3.16
N THR A 47 7.35 -23.41 3.88
CA THR A 47 6.95 -24.80 3.59
C THR A 47 5.60 -24.89 2.87
N ALA A 48 4.95 -23.77 2.63
CA ALA A 48 3.65 -23.74 1.97
C ALA A 48 3.70 -24.38 0.58
N LYS A 49 2.72 -25.22 0.32
CA LYS A 49 2.53 -25.89 -1.00
C LYS A 49 1.08 -25.74 -1.42
N GLY A 50 0.84 -25.79 -2.72
CA GLY A 50 -0.51 -25.86 -3.26
C GLY A 50 -1.19 -27.23 -2.99
N PRO A 51 -2.50 -27.29 -3.19
CA PRO A 51 -3.35 -26.17 -3.58
C PRO A 51 -3.61 -25.22 -2.41
N ALA A 52 -4.01 -23.96 -2.73
CA ALA A 52 -4.56 -23.04 -1.74
C ALA A 52 -5.80 -23.67 -1.06
N ALA A 53 -6.03 -23.33 0.22
CA ALA A 53 -7.19 -23.81 0.95
C ALA A 53 -8.49 -23.26 0.34
N ASP A 54 -9.48 -24.10 0.14
CA ASP A 54 -10.76 -23.69 -0.44
C ASP A 54 -11.45 -22.59 0.40
N VAL A 55 -12.03 -21.63 -0.29
CA VAL A 55 -12.85 -20.58 0.32
C VAL A 55 -14.23 -21.15 0.62
N GLU A 56 -14.71 -20.96 1.85
CA GLU A 56 -16.00 -21.48 2.29
C GLU A 56 -17.14 -20.99 1.38
N GLY A 57 -17.99 -21.93 0.93
CA GLY A 57 -19.13 -21.63 0.06
C GLY A 57 -18.77 -21.33 -1.39
N ALA A 58 -17.51 -21.45 -1.77
CA ALA A 58 -17.07 -21.18 -3.14
C ALA A 58 -17.76 -22.09 -4.17
N LYS A 59 -18.16 -21.48 -5.28
CA LYS A 59 -18.73 -22.15 -6.46
C LYS A 59 -17.96 -21.79 -7.70
N LYS A 60 -17.98 -22.68 -8.68
CA LYS A 60 -17.31 -22.46 -9.98
C LYS A 60 -18.31 -21.93 -11.00
N GLY A 61 -17.85 -21.03 -11.86
CA GLY A 61 -18.58 -20.52 -13.01
C GLY A 61 -18.94 -19.04 -12.94
N GLY A 62 -19.43 -18.53 -14.05
CA GLY A 62 -19.88 -17.15 -14.20
C GLY A 62 -18.77 -16.13 -14.40
N THR A 63 -19.17 -14.86 -14.51
CA THR A 63 -18.24 -13.73 -14.75
C THR A 63 -18.40 -12.67 -13.66
N VAL A 64 -17.28 -12.23 -13.09
CA VAL A 64 -17.22 -11.05 -12.21
C VAL A 64 -16.92 -9.82 -13.07
N THR A 65 -17.78 -8.80 -12.97
CA THR A 65 -17.55 -7.48 -13.59
C THR A 65 -16.89 -6.55 -12.57
N VAL A 66 -15.77 -5.95 -12.94
CA VAL A 66 -15.03 -5.00 -12.10
C VAL A 66 -15.16 -3.61 -12.70
N LEU A 67 -15.86 -2.71 -12.02
CA LEU A 67 -16.05 -1.32 -12.43
C LEU A 67 -15.02 -0.43 -11.73
N SER A 68 -14.28 0.38 -12.47
CA SER A 68 -13.28 1.31 -11.94
C SER A 68 -13.35 2.66 -12.63
N ASP A 69 -13.28 3.74 -11.85
CA ASP A 69 -13.06 5.09 -12.38
C ASP A 69 -11.58 5.36 -12.68
N VAL A 70 -10.69 4.60 -12.06
CA VAL A 70 -9.25 4.64 -12.30
C VAL A 70 -8.89 3.72 -13.45
N THR A 71 -7.97 4.18 -14.29
CA THR A 71 -7.30 3.36 -15.30
C THR A 71 -5.89 3.09 -14.81
N PRO A 72 -5.49 1.81 -14.59
CA PRO A 72 -4.11 1.46 -14.29
C PRO A 72 -3.15 1.95 -15.38
N SER A 73 -1.90 2.24 -14.99
CA SER A 73 -0.88 2.77 -15.92
C SER A 73 -0.50 1.80 -17.03
N GLY A 74 -0.77 0.49 -16.85
CA GLY A 74 -0.50 -0.59 -17.77
C GLY A 74 -0.57 -1.94 -17.08
N PHE A 75 -0.34 -3.00 -17.84
CA PHE A 75 -0.37 -4.40 -17.41
C PHE A 75 0.86 -5.18 -17.90
N ASP A 76 1.99 -4.50 -18.00
CA ASP A 76 3.29 -5.13 -18.24
C ASP A 76 3.98 -5.37 -16.89
N PRO A 77 4.34 -6.62 -16.53
CA PRO A 77 4.88 -6.94 -15.20
C PRO A 77 6.21 -6.25 -14.91
N THR A 78 6.91 -5.77 -15.94
CA THR A 78 8.14 -4.99 -15.79
C THR A 78 7.88 -3.52 -15.44
N ASP A 79 6.74 -2.96 -15.91
CA ASP A 79 6.36 -1.54 -15.75
C ASP A 79 5.31 -1.34 -14.66
N THR A 80 4.74 -2.41 -14.11
CA THR A 80 3.73 -2.36 -13.05
C THR A 80 4.39 -2.23 -11.68
N TYR A 81 4.04 -1.15 -10.94
CA TYR A 81 4.48 -0.92 -9.57
C TYR A 81 3.32 -0.51 -8.65
N TYR A 82 2.32 0.17 -9.19
CA TYR A 82 1.18 0.65 -8.41
C TYR A 82 0.21 -0.48 -8.06
N VAL A 83 -0.41 -0.37 -6.89
CA VAL A 83 -1.27 -1.41 -6.30
C VAL A 83 -2.48 -1.77 -7.17
N ASP A 84 -3.02 -0.82 -7.93
CA ASP A 84 -4.19 -1.01 -8.79
C ASP A 84 -3.93 -1.99 -9.94
N GLY A 85 -2.76 -1.89 -10.60
CA GLY A 85 -2.34 -2.85 -11.63
C GLY A 85 -1.87 -4.17 -11.00
N ASN A 86 -1.07 -4.08 -9.94
CA ASN A 86 -0.44 -5.22 -9.28
C ASN A 86 -1.47 -6.25 -8.74
N ALA A 87 -2.57 -5.78 -8.11
CA ALA A 87 -3.63 -6.66 -7.63
C ALA A 87 -4.36 -7.41 -8.77
N ILE A 88 -4.54 -6.76 -9.92
CA ILE A 88 -5.14 -7.39 -11.10
C ILE A 88 -4.16 -8.41 -11.73
N GLU A 89 -2.87 -8.06 -11.81
CA GLU A 89 -1.84 -8.93 -12.36
C GLU A 89 -1.65 -10.22 -11.58
N LYS A 90 -1.93 -10.23 -10.27
CA LYS A 90 -1.94 -11.43 -9.43
C LYS A 90 -2.87 -12.53 -9.95
N LEU A 91 -3.90 -12.19 -10.75
CA LEU A 91 -4.80 -13.16 -11.39
C LEU A 91 -4.12 -13.97 -12.50
N TYR A 92 -3.14 -13.42 -13.20
CA TYR A 92 -2.57 -14.07 -14.39
C TYR A 92 -1.05 -14.19 -14.39
N PHE A 93 -0.35 -13.45 -13.53
CA PHE A 93 1.08 -13.66 -13.28
C PHE A 93 1.31 -14.36 -11.94
N ARG A 94 2.37 -15.17 -11.92
CA ARG A 94 2.96 -15.74 -10.73
C ARG A 94 4.43 -15.34 -10.66
N SER A 95 4.91 -15.02 -9.47
CA SER A 95 6.30 -14.62 -9.20
C SER A 95 7.05 -15.72 -8.43
N LEU A 96 8.25 -15.47 -7.97
CA LEU A 96 9.02 -16.47 -7.19
C LEU A 96 8.36 -16.77 -5.85
N THR A 97 7.88 -15.74 -5.17
CA THR A 97 7.15 -15.78 -3.90
C THR A 97 5.84 -15.02 -4.02
N GLN A 98 4.91 -15.15 -3.07
CA GLN A 98 3.67 -14.39 -3.07
C GLN A 98 3.07 -14.31 -1.66
N PHE A 99 2.21 -13.32 -1.41
CA PHE A 99 1.44 -13.21 -0.18
C PHE A 99 0.14 -14.00 -0.27
N ARG A 100 -0.06 -14.89 0.71
CA ARG A 100 -1.31 -15.59 0.99
C ARG A 100 -1.98 -14.92 2.18
N LEU A 101 -3.30 -14.78 2.15
CA LEU A 101 -4.08 -14.23 3.25
C LEU A 101 -4.57 -15.37 4.15
N ASP A 102 -4.09 -15.43 5.40
CA ASP A 102 -4.39 -16.52 6.34
C ASP A 102 -5.36 -16.09 7.44
N GLY A 103 -6.22 -17.04 7.82
CA GLY A 103 -7.14 -16.90 8.93
C GLY A 103 -8.30 -15.91 8.69
N PRO A 104 -9.17 -15.74 9.72
CA PRO A 104 -10.35 -14.87 9.60
C PRO A 104 -10.00 -13.37 9.50
N ASP A 105 -8.82 -12.98 9.96
CA ASP A 105 -8.32 -11.61 9.89
C ASP A 105 -7.58 -11.31 8.58
N HIS A 106 -7.53 -12.26 7.64
CA HIS A 106 -6.86 -12.15 6.34
C HIS A 106 -5.41 -11.64 6.45
N LYS A 107 -4.63 -12.23 7.38
CA LYS A 107 -3.24 -11.83 7.62
C LYS A 107 -2.35 -12.23 6.46
N PRO A 108 -1.54 -11.30 5.90
CA PRO A 108 -0.63 -11.66 4.83
C PRO A 108 0.54 -12.50 5.36
N VAL A 109 0.81 -13.61 4.69
CA VAL A 109 1.93 -14.51 4.95
C VAL A 109 2.68 -14.73 3.66
N LEU A 110 3.99 -14.43 3.64
CA LEU A 110 4.83 -14.69 2.48
C LEU A 110 5.06 -16.19 2.31
N VAL A 111 4.77 -16.71 1.13
CA VAL A 111 4.90 -18.13 0.79
C VAL A 111 5.67 -18.30 -0.52
N PRO A 112 6.32 -19.48 -0.76
CA PRO A 112 6.83 -19.82 -2.08
C PRO A 112 5.70 -19.89 -3.10
N ASP A 113 5.88 -19.21 -4.27
CA ASP A 113 4.91 -19.30 -5.38
C ASP A 113 5.45 -20.19 -6.51
N LEU A 114 6.26 -19.65 -7.41
CA LEU A 114 6.93 -20.47 -8.44
C LEU A 114 8.29 -21.00 -7.99
N ALA A 115 8.87 -20.45 -6.92
CA ALA A 115 10.02 -21.07 -6.22
C ALA A 115 9.55 -22.22 -5.31
N GLU A 116 10.47 -23.15 -5.01
CA GLU A 116 10.22 -24.26 -4.09
C GLU A 116 10.22 -23.81 -2.62
N ASP A 117 10.98 -22.75 -2.31
CA ASP A 117 11.12 -22.10 -1.00
C ASP A 117 11.23 -20.56 -1.15
N LEU A 118 11.55 -19.86 -0.07
CA LEU A 118 11.70 -18.40 -0.08
C LEU A 118 13.11 -17.92 -0.53
N GLY A 119 13.91 -18.81 -1.10
CA GLY A 119 15.28 -18.55 -1.52
C GLY A 119 16.30 -18.78 -0.41
N THR A 120 17.52 -19.15 -0.82
CA THR A 120 18.66 -19.37 0.07
C THR A 120 19.68 -18.25 -0.11
N LYS A 121 20.01 -17.58 1.00
CA LYS A 121 21.00 -16.51 1.06
C LYS A 121 22.39 -17.09 1.35
N SER A 122 23.43 -16.62 0.64
CA SER A 122 24.84 -16.94 0.95
C SER A 122 25.28 -16.34 2.29
N ASP A 123 26.35 -16.88 2.89
CA ASP A 123 26.87 -16.42 4.20
C ASP A 123 27.29 -14.94 4.19
N ASP A 124 27.80 -14.43 3.08
CA ASP A 124 28.15 -13.03 2.92
C ASP A 124 26.93 -12.13 2.68
N GLY A 125 25.75 -12.73 2.40
CA GLY A 125 24.50 -12.03 2.12
C GLY A 125 24.44 -11.37 0.74
N LEU A 126 25.37 -11.69 -0.17
CA LEU A 126 25.48 -11.07 -1.49
C LEU A 126 24.98 -11.95 -2.63
N THR A 127 24.46 -13.14 -2.32
CA THR A 127 23.86 -14.03 -3.32
C THR A 127 22.57 -14.65 -2.80
N TRP A 128 21.54 -14.66 -3.61
CA TRP A 128 20.31 -15.40 -3.38
C TRP A 128 20.12 -16.46 -4.45
N THR A 129 19.80 -17.68 -4.03
CA THR A 129 19.51 -18.81 -4.92
C THR A 129 18.07 -19.25 -4.73
N PHE A 130 17.31 -19.30 -5.82
CA PHE A 130 15.94 -19.83 -5.85
C PHE A 130 15.90 -21.11 -6.66
N LYS A 131 15.38 -22.18 -6.07
CA LYS A 131 14.99 -23.39 -6.77
C LYS A 131 13.58 -23.25 -7.28
N LEU A 132 13.34 -23.59 -8.54
CA LEU A 132 12.08 -23.37 -9.23
C LEU A 132 11.25 -24.65 -9.28
N LYS A 133 9.94 -24.54 -9.04
CA LYS A 133 9.00 -25.65 -9.15
C LYS A 133 9.01 -26.22 -10.58
N GLN A 134 9.01 -27.53 -10.67
CA GLN A 134 8.96 -28.25 -11.94
C GLN A 134 7.52 -28.37 -12.44
N GLY A 135 7.35 -28.55 -13.75
CA GLY A 135 6.05 -28.79 -14.38
C GLY A 135 5.18 -27.55 -14.58
N ILE A 136 5.68 -26.37 -14.21
CA ILE A 136 4.98 -25.10 -14.46
C ILE A 136 4.94 -24.81 -15.96
N LYS A 137 3.77 -24.35 -16.43
CA LYS A 137 3.53 -24.05 -17.85
C LYS A 137 2.94 -22.66 -18.05
N TYR A 138 3.24 -22.07 -19.17
CA TYR A 138 2.50 -20.92 -19.68
C TYR A 138 1.13 -21.31 -20.23
N GLN A 139 0.30 -20.32 -20.51
CA GLN A 139 -1.05 -20.48 -21.07
C GLN A 139 -1.10 -21.22 -22.44
N ASP A 140 0.01 -21.27 -23.17
CA ASP A 140 0.13 -22.00 -24.43
C ASP A 140 0.67 -23.43 -24.25
N GLY A 141 0.90 -23.86 -23.00
CA GLY A 141 1.40 -25.18 -22.64
C GLY A 141 2.93 -25.32 -22.68
N THR A 142 3.67 -24.28 -23.07
CA THR A 142 5.14 -24.30 -23.04
C THR A 142 5.66 -24.29 -21.60
N PRO A 143 6.77 -25.02 -21.30
CA PRO A 143 7.31 -25.06 -19.95
C PRO A 143 7.99 -23.74 -19.57
N VAL A 144 7.89 -23.37 -18.30
CA VAL A 144 8.64 -22.25 -17.70
C VAL A 144 10.04 -22.73 -17.32
N LYS A 145 11.07 -21.92 -17.58
CA LYS A 145 12.47 -22.18 -17.28
C LYS A 145 13.13 -21.05 -16.49
N ALA A 146 14.25 -21.33 -15.86
CA ALA A 146 15.02 -20.34 -15.11
C ALA A 146 15.47 -19.16 -15.99
N GLU A 147 15.76 -19.39 -17.27
CA GLU A 147 16.14 -18.33 -18.21
C GLU A 147 15.04 -17.28 -18.43
N ASP A 148 13.75 -17.66 -18.30
CA ASP A 148 12.60 -16.74 -18.43
C ASP A 148 12.56 -15.73 -17.27
N TYR A 149 12.91 -16.16 -16.05
CA TYR A 149 13.05 -15.26 -14.90
C TYR A 149 14.27 -14.34 -15.04
N ALA A 150 15.39 -14.92 -15.49
CA ALA A 150 16.60 -14.13 -15.75
C ALA A 150 16.33 -13.05 -16.81
N TYR A 151 15.54 -13.37 -17.83
CA TYR A 151 15.16 -12.40 -18.85
C TYR A 151 14.23 -11.31 -18.30
N ALA A 152 13.19 -11.68 -17.54
CA ALA A 152 12.29 -10.72 -16.90
C ALA A 152 13.05 -9.74 -15.99
N ILE A 153 13.99 -10.25 -15.17
CA ILE A 153 14.85 -9.41 -14.34
C ILE A 153 15.73 -8.48 -15.19
N LYS A 154 16.38 -8.98 -16.26
CA LYS A 154 17.17 -8.15 -17.17
C LYS A 154 16.33 -7.03 -17.80
N ARG A 155 15.10 -7.36 -18.18
CA ARG A 155 14.15 -6.43 -18.80
C ARG A 155 13.81 -5.26 -17.87
N SER A 156 13.72 -5.49 -16.56
CA SER A 156 13.39 -4.46 -15.57
C SER A 156 14.43 -3.33 -15.44
N PHE A 157 15.63 -3.52 -15.96
CA PHE A 157 16.66 -2.49 -16.01
C PHE A 157 16.50 -1.53 -17.20
N ALA A 158 15.64 -1.82 -18.16
CA ALA A 158 15.35 -0.94 -19.28
C ALA A 158 14.41 0.21 -18.85
N HIS A 159 14.75 0.91 -17.79
CA HIS A 159 13.89 1.90 -17.12
C HIS A 159 13.56 3.12 -17.99
N THR A 160 14.34 3.42 -19.03
CA THR A 160 13.96 4.43 -20.04
C THR A 160 12.79 3.99 -20.92
N LEU A 161 12.48 2.70 -20.96
CA LEU A 161 11.32 2.12 -21.63
C LEU A 161 10.19 1.82 -20.66
N TYR A 162 10.51 1.37 -19.44
CA TYR A 162 9.58 0.96 -18.37
C TYR A 162 9.74 1.91 -17.18
N GLU A 163 9.21 3.13 -17.31
CA GLU A 163 9.47 4.25 -16.39
C GLU A 163 8.72 4.11 -15.06
N ASN A 164 7.62 3.31 -15.02
CA ASN A 164 6.78 3.14 -13.85
C ASN A 164 7.18 1.93 -13.00
N GLY A 165 8.05 1.05 -13.48
CA GLY A 165 8.48 -0.15 -12.77
C GLY A 165 9.31 0.14 -11.50
N PRO A 166 9.42 -0.84 -10.57
CA PRO A 166 10.26 -0.67 -9.37
C PRO A 166 11.74 -0.53 -9.72
N THR A 167 12.50 0.12 -8.85
CA THR A 167 13.91 0.44 -9.08
C THR A 167 14.87 -0.22 -8.08
N TYR A 168 14.39 -1.05 -7.16
CA TYR A 168 15.21 -1.71 -6.13
C TYR A 168 16.35 -2.54 -6.73
N GLN A 169 16.13 -3.23 -7.86
CA GLN A 169 17.15 -4.01 -8.54
C GLN A 169 18.32 -3.12 -9.02
N MET A 170 18.06 -1.86 -9.35
CA MET A 170 19.12 -0.93 -9.76
C MET A 170 20.06 -0.58 -8.61
N ASP A 171 19.54 -0.55 -7.37
CA ASP A 171 20.31 -0.21 -6.18
C ASP A 171 20.96 -1.40 -5.51
N TYR A 172 20.34 -2.57 -5.56
CA TYR A 172 20.76 -3.74 -4.80
C TYR A 172 21.48 -4.80 -5.62
N PHE A 173 21.18 -4.96 -6.93
CA PHE A 173 21.77 -6.03 -7.72
C PHE A 173 23.17 -5.64 -8.23
N LEU A 174 24.02 -6.63 -8.43
CA LEU A 174 25.37 -6.45 -8.94
C LEU A 174 25.35 -5.69 -10.27
N ASP A 175 26.16 -4.64 -10.40
CA ASP A 175 26.19 -3.75 -11.55
C ASP A 175 24.85 -3.07 -11.90
N GLY A 176 23.87 -3.07 -10.99
CA GLY A 176 22.51 -2.59 -11.24
C GLY A 176 22.44 -1.12 -11.66
N LYS A 177 23.33 -0.26 -11.15
CA LYS A 177 23.38 1.17 -11.55
C LYS A 177 23.87 1.38 -12.98
N THR A 178 24.64 0.47 -13.52
CA THR A 178 25.29 0.59 -14.84
C THR A 178 24.61 -0.23 -15.94
N TYR A 179 24.02 -1.36 -15.60
CA TYR A 179 23.29 -2.19 -16.54
C TYR A 179 22.00 -1.49 -17.01
N LYS A 180 21.72 -1.52 -18.32
CA LYS A 180 20.63 -0.78 -18.96
C LYS A 180 19.59 -1.68 -19.65
N GLY A 181 19.57 -2.96 -19.29
CA GLY A 181 18.60 -3.92 -19.82
C GLY A 181 19.03 -4.56 -21.14
N PRO A 182 18.20 -5.50 -21.67
CA PRO A 182 18.57 -6.35 -22.79
C PRO A 182 18.51 -5.65 -24.16
N TYR A 183 17.95 -4.44 -24.26
CA TYR A 183 17.70 -3.75 -25.54
C TYR A 183 18.86 -2.89 -26.02
N VAL A 184 19.92 -2.75 -25.22
CA VAL A 184 21.13 -2.04 -25.61
C VAL A 184 22.16 -3.01 -26.19
N ASN A 185 23.14 -2.50 -26.96
CA ASN A 185 24.21 -3.36 -27.49
C ASN A 185 24.98 -4.04 -26.35
N GLY A 186 25.09 -5.36 -26.40
CA GLY A 186 25.69 -6.19 -25.34
C GLY A 186 24.78 -6.42 -24.11
N GLY A 187 23.53 -5.92 -24.12
CA GLY A 187 22.59 -6.01 -23.00
C GLY A 187 22.10 -7.43 -22.68
N ASP A 188 22.31 -8.40 -23.56
CA ASP A 188 21.98 -9.82 -23.27
C ASP A 188 22.84 -10.40 -22.13
N VAL A 189 24.04 -9.84 -21.88
CA VAL A 189 24.97 -10.28 -20.84
C VAL A 189 24.80 -9.44 -19.59
N TYR A 190 24.33 -10.04 -18.52
CA TYR A 190 24.22 -9.41 -17.20
C TYR A 190 24.74 -10.36 -16.11
N LYS A 191 25.76 -9.91 -15.37
CA LYS A 191 26.44 -10.73 -14.35
C LYS A 191 25.67 -10.86 -13.04
N GLY A 192 24.65 -10.02 -12.84
CA GLY A 192 23.83 -10.00 -11.64
C GLY A 192 22.82 -11.16 -11.57
N VAL A 193 22.63 -11.91 -12.68
CA VAL A 193 21.69 -13.04 -12.72
C VAL A 193 22.31 -14.20 -13.48
N GLU A 194 22.23 -15.41 -12.90
CA GLU A 194 22.73 -16.65 -13.50
C GLU A 194 21.65 -17.74 -13.44
N THR A 195 21.67 -18.63 -14.43
CA THR A 195 20.81 -19.81 -14.52
C THR A 195 21.67 -21.04 -14.81
N PRO A 196 22.23 -21.68 -13.77
CA PRO A 196 23.12 -22.84 -13.93
C PRO A 196 22.44 -24.04 -14.57
N ASP A 197 21.13 -24.15 -14.42
CA ASP A 197 20.24 -25.16 -15.01
C ASP A 197 18.83 -24.59 -15.22
N ASP A 198 17.93 -25.37 -15.81
CA ASP A 198 16.55 -24.93 -16.13
C ASP A 198 15.69 -24.65 -14.89
N HIS A 199 16.14 -25.01 -13.69
CA HIS A 199 15.38 -24.90 -12.43
C HIS A 199 16.10 -24.13 -11.31
N THR A 200 17.20 -23.48 -11.64
CA THR A 200 17.96 -22.72 -10.63
C THR A 200 18.18 -21.28 -11.12
N LEU A 201 17.71 -20.33 -10.32
CA LEU A 201 17.94 -18.90 -10.53
C LEU A 201 18.87 -18.40 -9.42
N VAL A 202 19.97 -17.74 -9.82
CA VAL A 202 20.92 -17.12 -8.89
C VAL A 202 20.95 -15.62 -9.12
N ILE A 203 20.72 -14.84 -8.07
CA ILE A 203 20.74 -13.36 -8.10
C ILE A 203 21.91 -12.87 -7.26
N LYS A 204 22.81 -12.11 -7.88
CA LYS A 204 23.99 -11.52 -7.22
C LYS A 204 23.72 -10.05 -6.88
N LEU A 205 24.12 -9.66 -5.69
CA LEU A 205 23.88 -8.34 -5.13
C LEU A 205 25.16 -7.50 -5.04
N ALA A 206 25.04 -6.20 -5.15
CA ALA A 206 26.08 -5.22 -4.86
C ALA A 206 26.15 -4.88 -3.36
N LYS A 207 25.05 -5.06 -2.65
CA LYS A 207 24.91 -4.87 -1.20
C LYS A 207 23.84 -5.81 -0.65
N LYS A 208 23.91 -6.13 0.65
CA LYS A 208 22.94 -7.00 1.33
C LYS A 208 21.51 -6.48 1.14
N PHE A 209 20.59 -7.42 0.88
CA PHE A 209 19.17 -7.14 0.73
C PHE A 209 18.38 -8.29 1.35
N ASP A 210 18.15 -8.23 2.65
CA ASP A 210 17.48 -9.29 3.40
C ASP A 210 15.98 -9.39 3.10
N ASP A 211 15.38 -8.32 2.53
CA ASP A 211 14.01 -8.32 2.05
C ASP A 211 13.84 -8.92 0.63
N MET A 212 14.88 -9.54 0.08
CA MET A 212 14.82 -10.17 -1.24
C MET A 212 13.61 -11.12 -1.40
N PRO A 213 13.22 -11.95 -0.41
CA PRO A 213 12.01 -12.79 -0.52
C PRO A 213 10.72 -12.00 -0.67
N PHE A 214 10.60 -10.83 -0.03
CA PHE A 214 9.46 -9.93 -0.18
C PHE A 214 9.45 -9.25 -1.55
N TYR A 215 10.62 -8.79 -2.01
CA TYR A 215 10.78 -8.20 -3.32
C TYR A 215 10.51 -9.21 -4.44
N ALA A 216 10.85 -10.48 -4.23
CA ALA A 216 10.61 -11.58 -5.16
C ALA A 216 9.11 -11.89 -5.40
N ALA A 217 8.20 -11.25 -4.64
CA ALA A 217 6.75 -11.29 -4.86
C ALA A 217 6.25 -10.27 -5.92
N PHE A 218 7.11 -9.34 -6.34
CA PHE A 218 6.73 -8.35 -7.34
C PHE A 218 6.53 -8.96 -8.74
N PRO A 219 5.65 -8.37 -9.57
CA PRO A 219 5.39 -8.85 -10.93
C PRO A 219 6.63 -8.94 -11.81
N LEU A 220 7.62 -8.09 -11.60
CA LEU A 220 8.88 -8.14 -12.37
C LEU A 220 9.61 -9.49 -12.29
N PHE A 221 9.31 -10.31 -11.26
CA PHE A 221 9.82 -11.69 -11.13
C PHE A 221 8.88 -12.74 -11.75
N ALA A 222 7.82 -12.32 -12.45
CA ALA A 222 7.06 -13.24 -13.29
C ALA A 222 7.91 -13.68 -14.49
N PRO A 223 7.97 -14.98 -14.79
CA PRO A 223 8.79 -15.47 -15.90
C PRO A 223 8.26 -14.95 -17.24
N MET A 224 9.19 -14.57 -18.13
CA MET A 224 8.88 -14.05 -19.47
C MET A 224 9.78 -14.70 -20.52
N PRO A 225 9.23 -15.46 -21.47
CA PRO A 225 10.02 -16.00 -22.55
C PRO A 225 10.56 -14.88 -23.46
N LYS A 226 11.88 -14.79 -23.65
CA LYS A 226 12.51 -13.79 -24.51
C LYS A 226 11.89 -13.73 -25.91
N ALA A 227 11.53 -14.88 -26.46
CA ALA A 227 10.93 -15.00 -27.80
C ALA A 227 9.52 -14.38 -27.91
N LYS A 228 8.87 -14.12 -26.79
CA LYS A 228 7.51 -13.53 -26.72
C LYS A 228 7.53 -12.05 -26.36
N ASP A 229 8.70 -11.48 -26.10
CA ASP A 229 8.82 -10.07 -25.73
C ASP A 229 8.57 -9.16 -26.95
N THR A 230 7.52 -8.35 -26.85
CA THR A 230 7.14 -7.33 -27.83
C THR A 230 7.34 -5.92 -27.29
N GLN A 231 8.19 -5.77 -26.27
CA GLN A 231 8.45 -4.52 -25.56
C GLN A 231 7.16 -3.91 -25.01
N LYS A 232 6.87 -2.63 -25.24
CA LYS A 232 5.66 -1.96 -24.74
C LYS A 232 4.33 -2.60 -25.18
N ASN A 233 4.34 -3.40 -26.22
CA ASN A 233 3.14 -4.10 -26.68
C ASN A 233 2.94 -5.44 -25.95
N TYR A 234 3.86 -5.85 -25.04
CA TYR A 234 3.74 -7.12 -24.34
C TYR A 234 2.47 -7.22 -23.50
N GLU A 235 2.02 -6.12 -22.90
CA GLU A 235 0.77 -6.06 -22.12
C GLU A 235 -0.50 -6.45 -22.92
N GLN A 236 -0.46 -6.39 -24.25
CA GLN A 236 -1.59 -6.79 -25.09
C GLN A 236 -1.79 -8.31 -25.11
N HIS A 237 -0.69 -9.06 -25.02
CA HIS A 237 -0.68 -10.53 -25.11
C HIS A 237 0.39 -11.13 -24.18
N PRO A 238 0.31 -10.90 -22.87
CA PRO A 238 1.30 -11.40 -21.93
C PRO A 238 1.22 -12.92 -21.81
N MET A 239 2.34 -13.54 -21.48
CA MET A 239 2.43 -14.98 -21.23
C MET A 239 2.08 -15.27 -19.78
N SER A 240 0.86 -15.74 -19.53
CA SER A 240 0.32 -15.99 -18.20
C SER A 240 0.75 -17.32 -17.62
N THR A 241 1.06 -17.35 -16.32
CA THR A 241 1.35 -18.55 -15.52
C THR A 241 0.33 -18.74 -14.39
N GLY A 242 -0.53 -17.76 -14.15
CA GLY A 242 -1.57 -17.76 -13.12
C GLY A 242 -2.88 -18.44 -13.56
N PRO A 243 -3.91 -18.41 -12.69
CA PRO A 243 -5.20 -19.06 -12.94
C PRO A 243 -5.97 -18.50 -14.14
N TYR A 244 -5.69 -17.26 -14.52
CA TYR A 244 -6.33 -16.61 -15.67
C TYR A 244 -5.29 -16.21 -16.73
N MET A 245 -5.78 -15.82 -17.90
CA MET A 245 -4.98 -15.27 -18.99
C MET A 245 -5.73 -14.11 -19.65
N VAL A 246 -4.99 -13.20 -20.24
CA VAL A 246 -5.56 -12.06 -20.97
C VAL A 246 -6.21 -12.56 -22.26
N GLN A 247 -7.52 -12.36 -22.37
CA GLN A 247 -8.27 -12.60 -23.60
C GLN A 247 -8.22 -11.38 -24.52
N SER A 248 -8.43 -10.19 -23.95
CA SER A 248 -8.34 -8.91 -24.66
C SER A 248 -7.99 -7.79 -23.68
N TYR A 249 -7.23 -6.80 -24.16
CA TYR A 249 -6.94 -5.58 -23.45
C TYR A 249 -7.07 -4.38 -24.39
N ASN A 250 -7.94 -3.44 -24.02
CA ASN A 250 -8.11 -2.15 -24.68
C ASN A 250 -7.67 -1.07 -23.70
N PRO A 251 -6.47 -0.49 -23.87
CA PRO A 251 -5.92 0.48 -22.92
C PRO A 251 -6.91 1.59 -22.59
N GLY A 252 -7.03 1.87 -21.29
CA GLY A 252 -7.91 2.92 -20.77
C GLY A 252 -9.39 2.57 -20.69
N SER A 253 -9.84 1.42 -21.20
CA SER A 253 -11.27 1.08 -21.23
C SER A 253 -11.62 -0.30 -20.69
N GLU A 254 -10.87 -1.35 -21.09
CA GLU A 254 -11.29 -2.72 -20.79
C GLU A 254 -10.11 -3.69 -20.71
N LEU A 255 -10.16 -4.61 -19.73
CA LEU A 255 -9.34 -5.80 -19.68
C LEU A 255 -10.24 -7.02 -19.42
N LYS A 256 -10.17 -8.03 -20.27
CA LYS A 256 -10.90 -9.28 -20.08
C LYS A 256 -9.96 -10.43 -19.83
N LEU A 257 -10.18 -11.11 -18.69
CA LEU A 257 -9.44 -12.30 -18.30
C LEU A 257 -10.35 -13.52 -18.37
N VAL A 258 -9.81 -14.64 -18.89
CA VAL A 258 -10.48 -15.93 -18.94
C VAL A 258 -9.59 -17.01 -18.32
N LYS A 259 -10.16 -18.16 -17.97
CA LYS A 259 -9.40 -19.26 -17.37
C LYS A 259 -8.18 -19.66 -18.21
N ASN A 260 -7.04 -19.80 -17.54
CA ASN A 260 -5.84 -20.41 -18.11
C ASN A 260 -5.99 -21.95 -18.04
N PRO A 261 -6.04 -22.67 -19.17
CA PRO A 261 -6.25 -24.11 -19.17
C PRO A 261 -5.03 -24.91 -18.69
N HIS A 262 -3.85 -24.28 -18.61
CA HIS A 262 -2.60 -24.93 -18.20
C HIS A 262 -2.17 -24.59 -16.78
N TRP A 263 -2.96 -23.76 -16.06
CA TRP A 263 -2.70 -23.52 -14.63
C TRP A 263 -3.07 -24.76 -13.79
N ASP A 264 -2.15 -25.16 -12.93
CA ASP A 264 -2.33 -26.27 -12.01
C ASP A 264 -2.43 -25.80 -10.57
N ALA A 265 -3.62 -25.91 -9.98
CA ALA A 265 -3.91 -25.54 -8.59
C ALA A 265 -2.99 -26.26 -7.59
N ALA A 266 -2.57 -27.51 -7.87
CA ALA A 266 -1.69 -28.27 -6.97
C ALA A 266 -0.32 -27.60 -6.76
N THR A 267 0.08 -26.71 -7.65
CA THR A 267 1.34 -25.98 -7.56
C THR A 267 1.20 -24.59 -6.91
N ASP A 268 -0.03 -24.09 -6.69
CA ASP A 268 -0.31 -22.71 -6.27
C ASP A 268 -0.89 -22.66 -4.85
N PRO A 269 -0.14 -22.17 -3.86
CA PRO A 269 -0.61 -22.08 -2.46
C PRO A 269 -1.46 -20.82 -2.19
N VAL A 270 -1.75 -19.99 -3.20
CA VAL A 270 -2.32 -18.65 -3.00
C VAL A 270 -3.64 -18.46 -3.73
N ARG A 271 -3.74 -18.90 -5.01
CA ARG A 271 -4.80 -18.49 -5.92
C ARG A 271 -5.82 -19.59 -6.17
N HIS A 272 -7.00 -19.14 -6.59
CA HIS A 272 -8.09 -20.00 -7.04
C HIS A 272 -8.54 -19.63 -8.47
N GLN A 273 -9.27 -20.54 -9.12
CA GLN A 273 -9.86 -20.34 -10.44
C GLN A 273 -11.37 -20.65 -10.34
N TYR A 274 -12.09 -19.88 -9.52
CA TYR A 274 -13.53 -20.13 -9.29
C TYR A 274 -14.39 -19.64 -10.45
N VAL A 275 -14.28 -18.36 -10.83
CA VAL A 275 -15.08 -17.77 -11.91
C VAL A 275 -14.54 -18.13 -13.29
N ASP A 276 -15.38 -18.06 -14.34
CA ASP A 276 -14.94 -18.34 -15.72
C ASP A 276 -14.18 -17.16 -16.31
N ALA A 277 -14.52 -15.93 -15.88
CA ALA A 277 -13.94 -14.71 -16.41
C ALA A 277 -14.00 -13.56 -15.40
N PHE A 278 -13.06 -12.62 -15.55
CA PHE A 278 -13.14 -11.27 -15.01
C PHE A 278 -13.26 -10.28 -16.18
N ASP A 279 -14.18 -9.33 -16.05
CA ASP A 279 -14.42 -8.27 -17.04
C ASP A 279 -14.22 -6.90 -16.39
N PHE A 280 -13.02 -6.34 -16.54
CA PHE A 280 -12.64 -5.03 -15.99
C PHE A 280 -13.08 -3.92 -16.94
N LYS A 281 -13.80 -2.95 -16.42
CA LYS A 281 -14.25 -1.73 -17.13
C LYS A 281 -13.64 -0.51 -16.43
N PHE A 282 -12.76 0.18 -17.14
CA PHE A 282 -12.04 1.36 -16.64
C PHE A 282 -12.70 2.67 -17.06
N GLY A 283 -12.34 3.77 -16.40
CA GLY A 283 -12.82 5.11 -16.72
C GLY A 283 -14.32 5.31 -16.50
N GLN A 284 -14.93 4.56 -15.59
CA GLN A 284 -16.36 4.65 -15.28
C GLN A 284 -16.68 5.91 -14.46
N ASP A 285 -17.89 6.43 -14.61
CA ASP A 285 -18.41 7.42 -13.66
C ASP A 285 -18.57 6.75 -12.29
N ILE A 286 -17.80 7.22 -11.31
CA ILE A 286 -17.67 6.56 -9.99
C ILE A 286 -19.04 6.47 -9.28
N ILE A 287 -19.81 7.58 -9.23
CA ILE A 287 -21.09 7.62 -8.52
C ILE A 287 -22.10 6.67 -9.15
N LYS A 288 -22.17 6.67 -10.49
CA LYS A 288 -23.04 5.78 -11.24
C LYS A 288 -22.65 4.32 -11.03
N ALA A 289 -21.37 3.99 -11.19
CA ALA A 289 -20.87 2.63 -11.06
C ALA A 289 -21.07 2.06 -9.63
N GLN A 290 -20.78 2.86 -8.61
CA GLN A 290 -20.99 2.46 -7.22
C GLN A 290 -22.46 2.25 -6.88
N ARG A 291 -23.34 3.14 -7.36
CA ARG A 291 -24.77 3.00 -7.17
C ARG A 291 -25.34 1.75 -7.86
N GLN A 292 -24.85 1.40 -9.07
CA GLN A 292 -25.23 0.15 -9.76
C GLN A 292 -24.88 -1.06 -8.90
N VAL A 293 -23.65 -1.13 -8.36
CA VAL A 293 -23.17 -2.21 -7.50
C VAL A 293 -24.01 -2.31 -6.22
N LEU A 294 -24.30 -1.20 -5.54
CA LEU A 294 -25.11 -1.18 -4.30
C LEU A 294 -26.57 -1.60 -4.55
N VAL A 295 -27.16 -1.20 -5.66
CA VAL A 295 -28.51 -1.66 -6.05
C VAL A 295 -28.52 -3.14 -6.36
N SER A 296 -27.47 -3.67 -6.97
CA SER A 296 -27.27 -5.11 -7.24
C SER A 296 -28.43 -5.75 -8.00
N SER A 297 -28.90 -5.13 -9.08
CA SER A 297 -30.03 -5.63 -9.86
C SER A 297 -29.52 -6.34 -11.12
N GLY A 298 -30.05 -7.54 -11.40
CA GLY A 298 -29.66 -8.32 -12.58
C GLY A 298 -28.16 -8.58 -12.64
N PRO A 299 -27.48 -8.28 -13.78
CA PRO A 299 -26.03 -8.50 -13.94
C PRO A 299 -25.16 -7.73 -12.93
N ASP A 300 -25.65 -6.59 -12.42
CA ASP A 300 -24.91 -5.77 -11.45
C ASP A 300 -24.73 -6.47 -10.10
N ALA A 301 -25.52 -7.53 -9.82
CA ALA A 301 -25.30 -8.38 -8.66
C ALA A 301 -23.95 -9.13 -8.69
N ASN A 302 -23.38 -9.33 -9.88
CA ASN A 302 -22.09 -9.97 -10.11
C ASN A 302 -20.95 -8.93 -10.28
N ALA A 303 -21.19 -7.66 -9.95
CA ALA A 303 -20.22 -6.61 -10.10
C ALA A 303 -19.56 -6.20 -8.78
N VAL A 304 -18.34 -5.70 -8.86
CA VAL A 304 -17.65 -5.00 -7.78
C VAL A 304 -17.20 -3.62 -8.28
N ASN A 305 -17.03 -2.65 -7.38
CA ASN A 305 -16.39 -1.39 -7.74
C ASN A 305 -14.99 -1.32 -7.12
N TYR A 306 -13.98 -1.08 -7.97
CA TYR A 306 -12.56 -1.11 -7.61
C TYR A 306 -12.06 0.25 -7.11
N SER A 307 -12.91 0.97 -6.40
CA SER A 307 -12.59 2.26 -5.77
C SER A 307 -13.33 2.36 -4.44
N ASN A 308 -12.76 3.11 -3.51
CA ASN A 308 -13.44 3.39 -2.26
C ASN A 308 -14.79 4.07 -2.50
N LEU A 309 -15.79 3.69 -1.72
CA LEU A 309 -17.13 4.26 -1.79
C LEU A 309 -17.06 5.77 -1.60
N ASP A 310 -17.64 6.51 -2.54
CA ASP A 310 -17.81 7.95 -2.38
C ASP A 310 -18.67 8.26 -1.16
N THR A 311 -18.21 9.18 -0.31
CA THR A 311 -18.86 9.48 0.97
C THR A 311 -20.30 9.96 0.81
N THR A 312 -20.67 10.52 -0.34
CA THR A 312 -22.05 10.95 -0.63
C THR A 312 -23.01 9.77 -0.77
N LEU A 313 -22.51 8.57 -1.07
CA LEU A 313 -23.31 7.33 -1.19
C LEU A 313 -23.43 6.55 0.12
N LEU A 314 -22.74 6.92 1.19
CA LEU A 314 -22.84 6.24 2.49
C LEU A 314 -24.29 6.10 3.00
N PRO A 315 -25.18 7.10 2.86
CA PRO A 315 -26.59 6.95 3.24
C PRO A 315 -27.39 5.97 2.38
N GLU A 316 -26.89 5.63 1.18
CA GLU A 316 -27.54 4.68 0.26
C GLU A 316 -27.17 3.22 0.57
N VAL A 317 -26.15 2.97 1.39
CA VAL A 317 -25.73 1.63 1.81
C VAL A 317 -26.74 1.05 2.78
N LYS A 318 -27.58 0.14 2.30
CA LYS A 318 -28.61 -0.53 3.12
C LYS A 318 -28.12 -1.83 3.74
N ASP A 319 -27.16 -2.47 3.13
CA ASP A 319 -26.56 -3.73 3.54
C ASP A 319 -25.05 -3.57 3.67
N GLN A 320 -24.54 -3.57 4.90
CA GLN A 320 -23.11 -3.39 5.19
C GLN A 320 -22.25 -4.54 4.63
N SER A 321 -22.84 -5.71 4.37
CA SER A 321 -22.13 -6.83 3.74
C SER A 321 -21.74 -6.54 2.27
N GLN A 322 -22.29 -5.49 1.68
CA GLN A 322 -21.90 -5.01 0.36
C GLN A 322 -20.69 -4.07 0.38
N LEU A 323 -20.08 -3.83 1.54
CA LEU A 323 -18.84 -3.08 1.66
C LEU A 323 -17.72 -3.98 2.17
N ILE A 324 -16.69 -4.14 1.37
CA ILE A 324 -15.45 -4.78 1.81
C ILE A 324 -14.57 -3.70 2.42
N THR A 325 -14.39 -3.78 3.72
CA THR A 325 -13.60 -2.83 4.49
C THR A 325 -12.30 -3.47 4.94
N GLY A 326 -11.25 -2.67 5.04
CA GLY A 326 -9.95 -3.14 5.51
C GLY A 326 -8.94 -2.02 5.66
N GLN A 327 -7.82 -2.32 6.31
CA GLN A 327 -6.72 -1.38 6.41
C GLN A 327 -5.89 -1.41 5.13
N SER A 328 -5.38 -0.24 4.75
CA SER A 328 -4.40 -0.06 3.69
C SER A 328 -3.02 0.20 4.31
N PRO A 329 -1.92 -0.26 3.71
CA PRO A 329 -0.59 -0.06 4.26
C PRO A 329 -0.05 1.35 3.99
N CYS A 330 -0.91 2.37 4.08
CA CYS A 330 -0.59 3.74 3.65
C CYS A 330 -0.83 4.77 4.76
N THR A 331 0.10 5.73 4.87
CA THR A 331 -0.08 6.96 5.66
C THR A 331 0.01 8.18 4.76
N ASN A 332 -0.99 9.05 4.84
CA ASN A 332 -0.98 10.34 4.18
C ASN A 332 -0.38 11.39 5.11
N MET A 333 0.50 12.22 4.58
CA MET A 333 1.36 13.10 5.36
C MET A 333 1.43 14.51 4.77
N TYR A 334 1.50 15.51 5.65
CA TYR A 334 1.85 16.88 5.28
C TYR A 334 3.35 17.07 5.50
N THR A 335 4.11 17.17 4.43
CA THR A 335 5.57 17.14 4.46
C THR A 335 6.15 18.55 4.63
N MET A 336 7.18 18.68 5.47
CA MET A 336 7.89 19.91 5.79
C MET A 336 9.38 19.75 5.49
N ASP A 337 9.93 20.58 4.62
CA ASP A 337 11.35 20.53 4.23
C ASP A 337 12.25 20.91 5.43
N THR A 338 12.91 19.93 6.03
CA THR A 338 13.74 20.13 7.24
C THR A 338 14.98 20.98 6.98
N GLN A 339 15.43 21.04 5.72
CA GLN A 339 16.57 21.88 5.31
C GLN A 339 16.18 23.36 5.21
N LYS A 340 14.90 23.67 5.04
CA LYS A 340 14.39 25.04 4.86
C LYS A 340 13.59 25.56 6.04
N ILE A 341 13.01 24.68 6.86
CA ILE A 341 12.14 25.05 7.99
C ILE A 341 12.79 24.60 9.30
N PRO A 342 13.20 25.49 10.20
CA PRO A 342 13.73 25.12 11.52
C PRO A 342 12.72 24.30 12.34
N LEU A 343 13.20 23.41 13.21
CA LEU A 343 12.37 22.51 14.02
C LEU A 343 11.30 23.28 14.83
N GLU A 344 11.69 24.38 15.48
CA GLU A 344 10.74 25.14 16.29
C GLU A 344 9.62 25.76 15.44
N VAL A 345 9.91 26.13 14.20
CA VAL A 345 8.88 26.60 13.25
C VAL A 345 7.98 25.43 12.81
N ARG A 346 8.55 24.22 12.59
CA ARG A 346 7.76 23.03 12.26
C ARG A 346 6.78 22.66 13.37
N LYS A 347 7.18 22.79 14.64
CA LYS A 347 6.29 22.62 15.80
C LYS A 347 5.13 23.62 15.80
N LEU A 348 5.39 24.87 15.42
CA LEU A 348 4.35 25.90 15.30
C LEU A 348 3.41 25.65 14.11
N ILE A 349 3.93 25.13 12.99
CA ILE A 349 3.11 24.69 11.85
C ILE A 349 2.18 23.55 12.31
N ALA A 350 2.71 22.55 13.01
CA ALA A 350 1.94 21.43 13.55
C ALA A 350 0.80 21.91 14.47
N LYS A 351 1.11 22.82 15.39
CA LYS A 351 0.14 23.42 16.30
C LYS A 351 -0.94 24.23 15.55
N SER A 352 -0.60 24.83 14.43
CA SER A 352 -1.52 25.65 13.63
C SER A 352 -2.41 24.85 12.68
N TYR A 353 -2.07 23.59 12.40
CA TYR A 353 -2.72 22.85 11.32
C TYR A 353 -4.21 22.59 11.60
N PRO A 354 -5.13 22.95 10.68
CA PRO A 354 -6.58 22.83 10.88
C PRO A 354 -7.09 21.42 10.51
N TYR A 355 -6.68 20.39 11.27
CA TYR A 355 -6.99 18.99 10.92
C TYR A 355 -8.49 18.75 10.69
N ASP A 356 -9.36 19.21 11.60
CA ASP A 356 -10.79 18.89 11.54
C ASP A 356 -11.46 19.51 10.30
N SER A 357 -11.15 20.76 9.99
CA SER A 357 -11.70 21.45 8.83
C SER A 357 -11.08 20.95 7.53
N TRP A 358 -9.78 20.64 7.55
CA TRP A 358 -9.11 20.07 6.41
C TRP A 358 -9.67 18.67 6.05
N ARG A 359 -9.93 17.81 7.04
CA ARG A 359 -10.56 16.51 6.85
C ARG A 359 -11.94 16.62 6.18
N LYS A 360 -12.74 17.60 6.60
CA LYS A 360 -14.05 17.90 5.98
C LYS A 360 -13.89 18.33 4.52
N VAL A 361 -12.95 19.23 4.23
CA VAL A 361 -12.66 19.69 2.87
C VAL A 361 -12.16 18.53 2.00
N ALA A 362 -11.34 17.65 2.54
CA ALA A 362 -10.82 16.48 1.85
C ALA A 362 -11.86 15.35 1.69
N GLY A 363 -13.08 15.50 2.27
CA GLY A 363 -14.12 14.49 2.19
C GLY A 363 -13.84 13.21 3.00
N LEU A 364 -12.91 13.28 3.99
CA LEU A 364 -12.50 12.13 4.78
C LEU A 364 -13.53 11.78 5.85
N ASN A 365 -13.78 10.48 5.98
CA ASN A 365 -14.61 9.92 7.03
C ASN A 365 -13.71 9.31 8.13
N PRO A 366 -13.83 9.71 9.42
CA PRO A 366 -13.01 9.15 10.49
C PRO A 366 -13.08 7.61 10.65
N THR A 367 -14.16 6.98 10.17
CA THR A 367 -14.32 5.53 10.22
C THR A 367 -13.51 4.83 9.13
N THR A 368 -13.47 5.40 7.92
CA THR A 368 -12.75 4.83 6.77
C THR A 368 -11.35 5.40 6.60
N ASP A 369 -11.13 6.63 7.10
CA ASP A 369 -9.86 7.34 7.03
C ASP A 369 -9.47 7.82 8.44
N PRO A 370 -9.10 6.90 9.37
CA PRO A 370 -8.83 7.26 10.76
C PRO A 370 -7.67 8.26 10.85
N PRO A 371 -7.73 9.22 11.80
CA PRO A 371 -6.64 10.15 12.07
C PRO A 371 -5.34 9.43 12.36
N ALA A 372 -4.23 9.90 11.78
CA ALA A 372 -2.91 9.33 12.00
C ALA A 372 -2.13 10.09 13.08
N SER A 373 -1.37 9.34 13.90
CA SER A 373 -0.44 9.88 14.88
C SER A 373 1.00 9.40 14.68
N THR A 374 1.23 8.42 13.80
CA THR A 374 2.53 7.80 13.52
C THR A 374 2.83 7.85 12.02
N ILE A 375 4.10 7.72 11.66
CA ILE A 375 4.51 7.58 10.25
C ILE A 375 4.06 6.22 9.72
N LEU A 376 4.37 5.15 10.45
CA LEU A 376 4.03 3.79 10.06
C LEU A 376 2.53 3.55 10.29
N PRO A 377 1.77 3.00 9.32
CA PRO A 377 0.34 2.72 9.50
C PRO A 377 0.11 1.39 10.24
N PRO A 378 -1.08 1.20 10.87
CA PRO A 378 -1.39 -0.01 11.63
C PRO A 378 -1.32 -1.33 10.85
N ALA A 379 -1.45 -1.30 9.52
CA ALA A 379 -1.35 -2.48 8.66
C ALA A 379 0.09 -3.01 8.52
N VAL A 380 1.11 -2.24 8.91
CA VAL A 380 2.51 -2.59 8.71
C VAL A 380 3.13 -3.16 9.98
N PRO A 381 3.78 -4.34 9.92
CA PRO A 381 4.52 -4.90 11.04
C PRO A 381 5.58 -3.94 11.59
N GLY A 382 5.65 -3.85 12.91
CA GLY A 382 6.47 -2.85 13.59
C GLY A 382 5.74 -1.54 13.88
N TYR A 383 4.43 -1.47 13.58
CA TYR A 383 3.59 -0.38 14.07
C TYR A 383 3.39 -0.48 15.59
N GLU A 384 3.55 0.65 16.25
CA GLU A 384 3.16 0.85 17.65
C GLU A 384 2.56 2.24 17.79
N LYS A 385 1.34 2.29 18.34
CA LYS A 385 0.66 3.57 18.55
C LYS A 385 1.40 4.40 19.60
N TYR A 386 1.71 5.63 19.26
CA TYR A 386 2.13 6.65 20.22
C TYR A 386 1.38 7.95 19.94
N GLU A 387 1.35 8.84 20.93
CA GLU A 387 0.75 10.16 20.80
C GLU A 387 1.75 11.23 21.19
N LEU A 388 1.90 12.22 20.34
CA LEU A 388 2.64 13.44 20.62
C LEU A 388 1.67 14.61 20.72
N PRO A 389 1.85 15.53 21.67
CA PRO A 389 0.96 16.65 21.86
C PRO A 389 0.74 17.45 20.57
N GLY A 390 -0.53 17.56 20.15
CA GLY A 390 -0.92 18.27 18.92
C GLY A 390 -0.61 17.56 17.59
N LEU A 391 -0.20 16.28 17.62
CA LEU A 391 0.17 15.49 16.45
C LEU A 391 -0.65 14.18 16.37
N ASN A 392 -1.96 14.26 16.52
CA ASN A 392 -2.86 13.12 16.52
C ASN A 392 -3.87 13.12 15.34
N GLY A 393 -3.59 13.91 14.31
CA GLY A 393 -4.45 14.02 13.13
C GLY A 393 -5.81 14.68 13.36
N THR A 394 -6.02 15.33 14.51
CA THR A 394 -7.26 16.00 14.89
C THR A 394 -7.01 17.39 15.46
N GLY A 395 -8.06 18.22 15.50
CA GLY A 395 -8.04 19.54 16.13
C GLY A 395 -8.26 20.69 15.15
N LYS A 396 -8.60 21.83 15.72
CA LYS A 396 -8.89 23.08 14.97
C LYS A 396 -7.64 23.85 14.57
N GLY A 397 -6.51 23.61 15.25
CA GLY A 397 -5.30 24.39 15.04
C GLY A 397 -5.54 25.89 15.25
N ALA A 398 -4.95 26.72 14.40
CA ALA A 398 -5.07 28.17 14.47
C ALA A 398 -6.39 28.74 13.91
N GLU A 399 -7.40 27.90 13.62
CA GLU A 399 -8.79 28.39 13.54
C GLU A 399 -9.26 28.92 14.89
N ASP A 400 -8.73 28.35 16.00
CA ASP A 400 -8.89 28.90 17.36
C ASP A 400 -8.05 30.16 17.52
N ASP A 401 -8.68 31.26 17.99
CA ASP A 401 -8.03 32.57 18.14
C ASP A 401 -6.90 32.54 19.17
N ALA A 402 -7.04 31.78 20.26
CA ALA A 402 -6.02 31.67 21.30
C ALA A 402 -4.78 30.93 20.75
N VAL A 403 -4.97 29.85 20.00
CA VAL A 403 -3.88 29.12 19.33
C VAL A 403 -3.20 30.00 18.28
N ALA A 404 -3.97 30.71 17.45
CA ALA A 404 -3.42 31.64 16.47
C ALA A 404 -2.55 32.72 17.10
N LYS A 405 -3.05 33.34 18.19
CA LYS A 405 -2.30 34.36 18.94
C LYS A 405 -1.02 33.76 19.52
N GLU A 406 -1.09 32.61 20.20
CA GLU A 406 0.06 31.94 20.78
C GLU A 406 1.14 31.67 19.75
N VAL A 407 0.77 31.09 18.61
CA VAL A 407 1.71 30.79 17.52
C VAL A 407 2.36 32.05 16.98
N LYS A 408 1.60 33.12 16.79
CA LYS A 408 2.12 34.40 16.31
C LYS A 408 3.12 35.01 17.33
N ASP A 409 2.81 34.93 18.61
CA ASP A 409 3.69 35.44 19.68
C ASP A 409 4.99 34.60 19.74
N GLU A 410 4.92 33.28 19.62
CA GLU A 410 6.11 32.41 19.59
C GLU A 410 6.97 32.64 18.33
N LEU A 411 6.36 32.82 17.14
CA LEU A 411 7.10 33.21 15.93
C LEU A 411 7.87 34.53 16.13
N ALA A 412 7.26 35.50 16.83
CA ALA A 412 7.92 36.78 17.16
C ALA A 412 9.10 36.58 18.12
N LYS A 413 8.95 35.78 19.17
CA LYS A 413 10.04 35.43 20.11
C LYS A 413 11.22 34.73 19.42
N LEU A 414 10.94 33.88 18.44
CA LEU A 414 11.97 33.21 17.62
C LEU A 414 12.62 34.13 16.57
N GLY A 415 12.16 35.40 16.44
CA GLY A 415 12.61 36.29 15.36
C GLY A 415 12.19 35.82 13.97
N LYS A 416 11.08 35.04 13.88
CA LYS A 416 10.53 34.42 12.66
C LYS A 416 9.15 34.97 12.29
N SER A 417 8.79 36.17 12.72
CA SER A 417 7.56 36.83 12.27
C SER A 417 7.47 36.81 10.75
N ASN A 418 6.28 36.53 10.23
CA ASN A 418 6.04 36.42 8.80
C ASN A 418 6.88 35.34 8.08
N PHE A 419 7.27 34.25 8.76
CA PHE A 419 7.96 33.13 8.12
C PHE A 419 7.17 32.64 6.91
N VAL A 420 7.84 32.49 5.76
CA VAL A 420 7.18 32.14 4.49
C VAL A 420 6.97 30.64 4.39
N LEU A 421 5.70 30.23 4.27
CA LEU A 421 5.32 28.87 3.88
C LEU A 421 4.96 28.87 2.40
N SER A 422 5.52 27.94 1.65
CA SER A 422 5.31 27.85 0.19
C SER A 422 5.05 26.43 -0.27
N TRP A 423 4.05 26.26 -1.14
CA TRP A 423 3.70 24.96 -1.72
C TRP A 423 3.08 25.10 -3.11
N TYR A 424 3.09 24.01 -3.87
CA TYR A 424 2.32 23.88 -5.11
C TYR A 424 0.93 23.28 -4.82
N TYR A 425 -0.09 23.68 -5.61
CA TYR A 425 -1.41 23.08 -5.56
C TYR A 425 -2.00 22.95 -6.98
N SER A 426 -2.93 22.01 -7.18
CA SER A 426 -3.61 21.79 -8.47
C SER A 426 -4.74 22.80 -8.65
N ILE A 427 -4.67 23.63 -9.68
CA ILE A 427 -5.67 24.67 -9.97
C ILE A 427 -6.96 24.10 -10.60
N ASP A 428 -6.87 22.96 -11.25
CA ASP A 428 -7.94 22.22 -11.91
C ASP A 428 -8.52 21.10 -11.02
N ASP A 429 -8.11 21.05 -9.75
CA ASP A 429 -8.66 20.19 -8.72
C ASP A 429 -9.36 21.04 -7.64
N LYS A 430 -10.68 20.90 -7.54
CA LYS A 430 -11.51 21.68 -6.62
C LYS A 430 -11.10 21.46 -5.16
N LEU A 431 -10.84 20.20 -4.76
CA LEU A 431 -10.46 19.89 -3.37
C LEU A 431 -9.08 20.46 -3.03
N SER A 432 -8.12 20.34 -3.96
CA SER A 432 -6.78 20.95 -3.83
C SER A 432 -6.87 22.47 -3.63
N THR A 433 -7.73 23.14 -4.40
CA THR A 433 -7.95 24.58 -4.29
C THR A 433 -8.59 24.95 -2.95
N GLN A 434 -9.64 24.26 -2.52
CA GLN A 434 -10.32 24.52 -1.25
C GLN A 434 -9.41 24.26 -0.04
N ALA A 435 -8.67 23.14 -0.05
CA ALA A 435 -7.70 22.82 1.01
C ALA A 435 -6.57 23.85 1.08
N THR A 436 -6.13 24.39 -0.06
CA THR A 436 -5.13 25.46 -0.11
C THR A 436 -5.66 26.76 0.48
N GLN A 437 -6.89 27.16 0.13
CA GLN A 437 -7.52 28.36 0.69
C GLN A 437 -7.68 28.28 2.21
N LEU A 438 -8.16 27.14 2.71
CA LEU A 438 -8.29 26.89 4.16
C LEU A 438 -6.94 27.04 4.86
N ARG A 439 -5.91 26.28 4.43
CA ARG A 439 -4.58 26.33 5.03
C ARG A 439 -3.97 27.72 4.97
N LYS A 440 -4.10 28.42 3.84
CA LYS A 440 -3.62 29.79 3.69
C LYS A 440 -4.26 30.71 4.73
N GLN A 441 -5.59 30.71 4.84
CA GLN A 441 -6.32 31.54 5.81
C GLN A 441 -5.84 31.26 7.25
N VAL A 442 -5.71 29.99 7.63
CA VAL A 442 -5.36 29.59 9.00
C VAL A 442 -3.91 29.94 9.32
N PHE A 443 -2.97 29.67 8.42
CA PHE A 443 -1.56 29.99 8.65
C PHE A 443 -1.30 31.51 8.64
N GLU A 444 -1.97 32.28 7.78
CA GLU A 444 -1.85 33.74 7.79
C GLU A 444 -2.40 34.34 9.09
N LYS A 445 -3.51 33.81 9.61
CA LYS A 445 -4.05 34.18 10.93
C LYS A 445 -3.03 33.90 12.06
N ALA A 446 -2.28 32.81 11.95
CA ALA A 446 -1.23 32.42 12.89
C ALA A 446 0.09 33.22 12.73
N GLY A 447 0.18 34.17 11.80
CA GLY A 447 1.34 35.03 11.61
C GLY A 447 2.39 34.53 10.60
N PHE A 448 2.10 33.51 9.84
CA PHE A 448 2.89 33.10 8.69
C PHE A 448 2.58 33.95 7.44
N THR A 449 3.48 33.97 6.49
CA THR A 449 3.22 34.44 5.14
C THR A 449 3.07 33.24 4.21
N VAL A 450 1.99 33.16 3.42
CA VAL A 450 1.74 32.01 2.55
C VAL A 450 1.93 32.36 1.08
N LYS A 451 2.75 31.54 0.38
CA LYS A 451 2.96 31.57 -1.07
C LYS A 451 2.48 30.25 -1.68
N ALA A 452 1.20 30.14 -2.02
CA ALA A 452 0.65 29.01 -2.73
C ALA A 452 0.79 29.24 -4.25
N ILE A 453 1.35 28.25 -4.97
CA ILE A 453 1.66 28.32 -6.40
C ILE A 453 0.75 27.34 -7.13
N GLY A 454 -0.16 27.87 -7.95
CA GLY A 454 -1.07 27.04 -8.73
C GLY A 454 -0.43 26.47 -9.97
N VAL A 455 -0.60 25.15 -10.19
CA VAL A 455 -0.12 24.42 -11.37
C VAL A 455 -1.20 23.43 -11.84
N PRO A 456 -1.23 23.04 -13.13
CA PRO A 456 -2.12 21.98 -13.60
C PRO A 456 -1.86 20.65 -12.86
N LYS A 457 -2.92 19.89 -12.56
CA LYS A 457 -2.83 18.59 -11.85
C LYS A 457 -1.84 17.62 -12.50
N ALA A 458 -1.87 17.52 -13.82
CA ALA A 458 -0.94 16.67 -14.57
C ALA A 458 0.55 16.98 -14.33
N ASN A 459 0.87 18.19 -13.90
CA ASN A 459 2.25 18.64 -13.70
C ASN A 459 2.66 18.69 -12.21
N ILE A 460 1.73 18.46 -11.27
CA ILE A 460 1.99 18.68 -9.84
C ILE A 460 3.21 17.86 -9.35
N ARG A 461 3.30 16.59 -9.71
CA ARG A 461 4.41 15.71 -9.31
C ARG A 461 5.76 16.19 -9.86
N LYS A 462 5.79 16.65 -11.10
CA LYS A 462 7.00 17.21 -11.72
C LYS A 462 7.53 18.41 -10.93
N PHE A 463 6.66 19.31 -10.51
CA PHE A 463 7.07 20.51 -9.76
C PHE A 463 7.40 20.20 -8.31
N THR A 464 6.62 19.37 -7.62
CA THR A 464 6.85 19.03 -6.21
C THR A 464 8.06 18.09 -6.03
N GLY A 465 8.35 17.24 -7.00
CA GLY A 465 9.47 16.30 -7.00
C GLY A 465 10.81 16.91 -7.48
N ALA A 466 10.80 18.10 -8.08
CA ALA A 466 12.04 18.72 -8.57
C ALA A 466 13.04 18.94 -7.42
N PRO A 467 14.32 18.57 -7.57
CA PRO A 467 15.33 18.70 -6.51
C PRO A 467 15.48 20.13 -5.99
N ASP A 468 15.35 21.12 -6.85
CA ASP A 468 15.47 22.55 -6.61
C ASP A 468 14.12 23.26 -6.42
N ALA A 469 13.05 22.52 -6.18
CA ALA A 469 11.71 23.10 -6.00
C ALA A 469 11.75 24.28 -5.00
N PRO A 470 11.27 25.49 -5.38
CA PRO A 470 11.34 26.69 -4.55
C PRO A 470 10.30 26.72 -3.42
N VAL A 471 9.78 25.57 -3.05
CA VAL A 471 8.79 25.38 -1.99
C VAL A 471 9.40 24.69 -0.78
N ASN A 472 8.80 24.88 0.38
CA ASN A 472 9.25 24.28 1.65
C ASN A 472 8.19 23.39 2.31
N ILE A 473 7.00 23.27 1.70
CA ILE A 473 5.89 22.45 2.17
C ILE A 473 5.40 21.58 1.01
N GLY A 474 4.92 20.37 1.32
CA GLY A 474 4.18 19.54 0.38
C GLY A 474 5.01 19.03 -0.79
N ARG A 475 6.31 18.76 -0.57
CA ARG A 475 7.14 18.09 -1.57
C ARG A 475 6.70 16.63 -1.71
N THR A 476 6.85 16.07 -2.89
CA THR A 476 6.58 14.64 -3.15
C THR A 476 7.66 13.78 -2.50
N PRO A 477 7.30 12.65 -1.88
CA PRO A 477 5.93 12.11 -1.73
C PRO A 477 5.15 12.80 -0.59
N ALA A 478 3.83 12.95 -0.79
CA ALA A 478 2.90 13.51 0.21
C ALA A 478 2.27 12.43 1.12
N GLY A 479 2.72 11.22 1.03
CA GLY A 479 2.33 10.02 1.75
C GLY A 479 3.10 8.85 1.19
N TRP A 480 2.96 7.70 1.83
CA TRP A 480 3.61 6.47 1.39
C TRP A 480 2.74 5.26 1.68
N CYS A 481 2.84 4.27 0.84
CA CYS A 481 2.31 2.93 1.06
C CYS A 481 3.48 1.95 1.13
N SER A 482 3.39 0.95 1.98
CA SER A 482 4.42 -0.10 2.05
C SER A 482 4.53 -0.82 0.71
N ASP A 483 5.74 -0.98 0.23
CA ASP A 483 6.01 -1.83 -0.95
C ASP A 483 5.90 -3.32 -0.61
N TRP A 484 6.18 -3.67 0.64
CA TRP A 484 5.93 -4.97 1.25
C TRP A 484 5.65 -4.80 2.76
N PRO A 485 5.06 -5.79 3.43
CA PRO A 485 4.69 -5.71 4.85
C PRO A 485 5.90 -5.69 5.78
N SER A 486 6.70 -4.62 5.72
CA SER A 486 7.86 -4.36 6.58
C SER A 486 8.15 -2.87 6.66
N ALA A 487 8.56 -2.39 7.83
CA ALA A 487 9.02 -1.03 8.03
C ALA A 487 10.34 -0.70 7.29
N THR A 488 11.03 -1.72 6.78
CA THR A 488 12.19 -1.55 5.89
C THR A 488 11.83 -0.90 4.55
N SER A 489 10.57 -0.99 4.12
CA SER A 489 10.04 -0.27 2.96
C SER A 489 9.64 1.19 3.28
N TRP A 490 9.85 1.65 4.53
CA TRP A 490 9.53 3.00 5.01
C TRP A 490 10.76 3.79 5.39
N PHE A 491 11.39 3.46 6.52
CA PHE A 491 12.40 4.34 7.13
C PHE A 491 13.67 4.49 6.29
N PRO A 492 14.29 3.40 5.78
CA PRO A 492 15.47 3.51 4.91
C PRO A 492 15.18 4.23 3.60
N VAL A 493 13.96 4.07 3.06
CA VAL A 493 13.57 4.57 1.74
C VAL A 493 13.18 6.05 1.79
N LEU A 494 12.69 6.54 2.93
CA LEU A 494 12.06 7.87 3.04
C LEU A 494 12.82 8.87 3.92
N PHE A 495 13.54 8.40 4.96
CA PHE A 495 14.05 9.26 6.03
C PHE A 495 15.57 9.21 6.19
N THR A 496 16.30 8.84 5.14
CA THR A 496 17.76 8.83 5.13
C THR A 496 18.33 9.88 4.18
N THR A 497 19.61 10.21 4.38
CA THR A 497 20.36 11.05 3.42
C THR A 497 20.34 10.45 2.02
N ALA A 498 20.48 9.11 1.90
CA ALA A 498 20.39 8.40 0.63
C ALA A 498 19.01 8.55 -0.04
N ALA A 499 17.93 8.59 0.75
CA ALA A 499 16.57 8.83 0.24
C ALA A 499 16.45 10.25 -0.38
N VAL A 500 17.10 11.26 0.21
CA VAL A 500 17.12 12.62 -0.36
C VAL A 500 17.86 12.63 -1.71
N GLU A 501 18.98 11.96 -1.79
CA GLU A 501 19.79 11.85 -3.02
C GLU A 501 19.06 11.09 -4.14
N ALA A 502 18.25 10.09 -3.76
CA ALA A 502 17.40 9.33 -4.67
C ALA A 502 16.11 10.07 -5.09
N GLY A 503 15.78 11.20 -4.45
CA GLY A 503 14.55 11.96 -4.73
C GLY A 503 13.29 11.38 -4.08
N ASN A 504 13.43 10.40 -3.18
CA ASN A 504 12.31 9.72 -2.51
C ASN A 504 12.01 10.26 -1.09
N SER A 505 12.85 11.16 -0.58
CA SER A 505 12.74 11.58 0.82
C SER A 505 11.45 12.32 1.14
N VAL A 506 10.85 11.90 2.24
CA VAL A 506 9.76 12.62 2.89
C VAL A 506 10.35 13.62 3.90
N GLY A 507 10.14 14.92 3.64
CA GLY A 507 10.62 16.00 4.52
C GLY A 507 12.09 16.38 4.35
N GLN A 508 12.82 15.83 3.37
CA GLN A 508 14.21 16.16 3.04
C GLN A 508 15.19 16.02 4.23
N LEU A 509 14.99 14.99 5.04
CA LEU A 509 15.76 14.74 6.26
C LEU A 509 17.18 14.23 5.92
N LYS A 510 18.22 14.89 6.45
CA LYS A 510 19.63 14.53 6.29
C LYS A 510 20.32 14.55 7.64
N GLU A 511 20.31 13.39 8.31
CA GLU A 511 20.85 13.24 9.68
C GLU A 511 21.72 11.97 9.77
N ALA A 512 23.01 12.15 9.82
CA ALA A 512 23.97 11.04 9.80
C ALA A 512 23.81 10.07 10.99
N SER A 513 23.37 10.55 12.16
CA SER A 513 23.09 9.70 13.33
C SER A 513 21.89 8.79 13.07
N LEU A 514 20.82 9.32 12.49
CA LEU A 514 19.63 8.56 12.13
C LEU A 514 19.93 7.55 11.01
N ASP A 515 20.74 7.94 10.02
CA ASP A 515 21.20 7.04 8.96
C ASP A 515 21.92 5.81 9.55
N ALA A 516 22.80 6.04 10.53
CA ALA A 516 23.54 4.97 11.22
C ALA A 516 22.61 4.08 12.06
N GLU A 517 21.62 4.65 12.75
CA GLU A 517 20.64 3.90 13.56
C GLU A 517 19.76 3.01 12.66
N ILE A 518 19.24 3.56 11.57
CA ILE A 518 18.45 2.81 10.57
C ILE A 518 19.28 1.66 10.00
N ALA A 519 20.53 1.91 9.60
CA ALA A 519 21.42 0.86 9.09
C ALA A 519 21.71 -0.24 10.12
N ALA A 520 21.88 0.12 11.39
CA ALA A 520 22.08 -0.83 12.49
C ALA A 520 20.84 -1.72 12.72
N ILE A 521 19.63 -1.18 12.54
CA ILE A 521 18.40 -1.96 12.64
C ILE A 521 18.28 -2.90 11.44
N GLN A 522 18.55 -2.45 10.22
CA GLN A 522 18.52 -3.28 9.02
C GLN A 522 19.48 -4.48 9.10
N ALA A 523 20.55 -4.37 9.87
CA ALA A 523 21.51 -5.47 10.10
C ALA A 523 21.01 -6.56 11.06
N LYS A 524 19.88 -6.33 11.76
CA LYS A 524 19.28 -7.31 12.69
C LYS A 524 18.40 -8.31 11.95
N THR A 525 18.03 -9.41 12.61
CA THR A 525 17.02 -10.34 12.10
C THR A 525 15.66 -9.67 11.97
N PRO A 526 14.78 -10.07 11.03
CA PRO A 526 13.46 -9.48 10.86
C PRO A 526 12.64 -9.35 12.15
N ASP A 527 12.61 -10.39 12.99
CA ASP A 527 11.89 -10.36 14.28
C ASP A 527 12.48 -9.33 15.26
N ALA A 528 13.79 -9.15 15.26
CA ALA A 528 14.46 -8.16 16.10
C ALA A 528 14.21 -6.73 15.60
N GLN A 529 14.11 -6.55 14.29
CA GLN A 529 13.76 -5.27 13.67
C GLN A 529 12.38 -4.77 14.09
N LEU A 530 11.39 -5.66 14.20
CA LEU A 530 10.01 -5.31 14.57
C LEU A 530 9.91 -4.54 15.90
N LYS A 531 10.84 -4.78 16.83
CA LYS A 531 10.89 -4.11 18.14
C LYS A 531 11.61 -2.76 18.13
N GLU A 532 12.34 -2.49 17.08
CA GLU A 532 13.15 -1.27 16.97
C GLU A 532 12.46 -0.19 16.10
N TRP A 533 11.75 -0.57 15.07
CA TRP A 533 11.08 0.37 14.18
C TRP A 533 10.12 1.34 14.87
N PRO A 534 9.32 0.92 15.90
CA PRO A 534 8.50 1.88 16.64
C PRO A 534 9.30 3.00 17.32
N LYS A 535 10.53 2.68 17.77
CA LYS A 535 11.40 3.68 18.41
C LYS A 535 11.90 4.70 17.39
N ILE A 536 12.27 4.25 16.19
CA ILE A 536 12.69 5.13 15.08
C ILE A 536 11.55 6.00 14.62
N ASP A 537 10.34 5.45 14.46
CA ASP A 537 9.14 6.22 14.10
C ASP A 537 8.95 7.39 15.08
N LYS A 538 8.92 7.07 16.36
CA LYS A 538 8.73 8.08 17.43
C LYS A 538 9.89 9.08 17.47
N GLU A 539 11.13 8.63 17.34
CA GLU A 539 12.32 9.48 17.33
C GLU A 539 12.30 10.49 16.18
N ILE A 540 11.95 10.04 14.96
CA ILE A 540 11.83 10.93 13.78
C ILE A 540 10.82 12.04 14.08
N MET A 541 9.68 11.69 14.66
CA MET A 541 8.64 12.66 14.98
C MET A 541 8.99 13.60 16.13
N GLU A 542 9.63 13.11 17.18
CA GLU A 542 10.01 13.92 18.35
C GLU A 542 11.19 14.85 18.06
N LYS A 543 12.26 14.32 17.44
CA LYS A 543 13.51 15.07 17.25
C LYS A 543 13.51 15.91 15.98
N TYR A 544 12.88 15.43 14.92
CA TYR A 544 13.01 16.07 13.60
C TYR A 544 11.69 16.59 13.02
N LEU A 545 10.55 16.01 13.34
CA LEU A 545 9.23 16.42 12.86
C LEU A 545 9.22 16.80 11.36
N PRO A 546 9.59 15.88 10.45
CA PRO A 546 9.65 16.18 9.03
C PRO A 546 8.25 16.16 8.38
N VAL A 547 7.27 15.58 9.06
CA VAL A 547 5.91 15.39 8.57
C VAL A 547 4.88 15.63 9.65
N LEU A 548 3.64 15.91 9.24
CA LEU A 548 2.45 15.71 10.06
C LEU A 548 1.69 14.53 9.48
N PRO A 549 1.57 13.40 10.18
CA PRO A 549 0.65 12.35 9.79
C PRO A 549 -0.78 12.89 9.78
N LEU A 550 -1.52 12.68 8.70
CA LEU A 550 -2.87 13.22 8.53
C LEU A 550 -3.93 12.16 8.76
N TYR A 551 -3.81 11.05 8.05
CA TYR A 551 -4.71 9.90 8.19
C TYR A 551 -4.06 8.63 7.65
N TYR A 552 -4.49 7.49 8.18
CA TYR A 552 -4.21 6.19 7.60
C TYR A 552 -5.27 5.90 6.53
N SER A 553 -4.84 5.41 5.38
CA SER A 553 -5.80 4.97 4.38
C SER A 553 -6.45 3.66 4.79
N SER A 554 -7.72 3.51 4.46
CA SER A 554 -8.45 2.25 4.55
C SER A 554 -9.30 2.05 3.32
N SER A 555 -9.73 0.81 3.11
CA SER A 555 -10.57 0.42 1.99
C SER A 555 -12.01 0.30 2.44
N ASN A 556 -12.92 0.73 1.58
CA ASN A 556 -14.34 0.48 1.73
C ASN A 556 -14.98 0.36 0.34
N MET A 557 -14.79 -0.78 -0.29
CA MET A 557 -15.13 -1.01 -1.69
C MET A 557 -16.47 -1.72 -1.84
N PRO A 558 -17.38 -1.22 -2.70
CA PRO A 558 -18.70 -1.83 -2.92
C PRO A 558 -18.63 -3.15 -3.69
N VAL A 559 -19.42 -4.13 -3.24
CA VAL A 559 -19.61 -5.42 -3.91
C VAL A 559 -21.09 -5.73 -4.14
N GLY A 560 -21.39 -6.40 -5.25
CA GLY A 560 -22.71 -6.91 -5.56
C GLY A 560 -23.12 -8.07 -4.65
N LYS A 561 -24.40 -8.25 -4.46
CA LYS A 561 -24.97 -9.27 -3.52
C LYS A 561 -24.59 -10.70 -3.85
N ASN A 562 -24.32 -10.99 -5.14
CA ASN A 562 -23.94 -12.32 -5.59
C ASN A 562 -22.44 -12.62 -5.48
N ILE A 563 -21.62 -11.61 -5.13
CA ILE A 563 -20.19 -11.80 -4.92
C ILE A 563 -19.95 -12.49 -3.57
N GLY A 564 -19.15 -13.57 -3.61
CA GLY A 564 -18.60 -14.26 -2.45
C GLY A 564 -17.09 -14.23 -2.47
N GLY A 565 -16.43 -14.46 -1.33
CA GLY A 565 -14.97 -14.51 -1.22
C GLY A 565 -14.23 -13.19 -1.44
N ALA A 566 -14.96 -12.07 -1.58
CA ALA A 566 -14.33 -10.75 -1.68
C ALA A 566 -13.78 -10.33 -0.32
N VAL A 567 -12.49 -10.04 -0.26
CA VAL A 567 -11.80 -9.55 0.94
C VAL A 567 -10.84 -8.42 0.56
N ASN A 568 -10.45 -7.61 1.54
CA ASN A 568 -9.38 -6.64 1.37
C ASN A 568 -8.02 -7.34 1.49
N ASP A 569 -7.10 -7.08 0.56
CA ASP A 569 -5.70 -7.43 0.71
C ASP A 569 -4.98 -6.32 1.49
N PRO A 570 -4.58 -6.54 2.75
CA PRO A 570 -3.95 -5.50 3.56
C PRO A 570 -2.53 -5.13 3.09
N THR A 571 -1.92 -5.92 2.19
CA THR A 571 -0.62 -5.58 1.59
C THR A 571 -0.75 -4.53 0.51
N GLN A 572 -1.95 -4.39 -0.07
CA GLN A 572 -2.24 -3.50 -1.19
C GLN A 572 -3.33 -2.47 -0.86
N GLY A 573 -4.21 -2.77 0.11
CA GLY A 573 -5.34 -1.92 0.45
C GLY A 573 -6.45 -1.93 -0.60
N VAL A 574 -6.54 -3.01 -1.40
CA VAL A 574 -7.54 -3.21 -2.46
C VAL A 574 -8.08 -4.66 -2.41
N PHE A 575 -8.94 -5.03 -3.34
CA PHE A 575 -9.47 -6.41 -3.40
C PHE A 575 -8.38 -7.48 -3.61
N GLU A 576 -8.51 -8.58 -2.86
CA GLU A 576 -7.94 -9.87 -3.24
C GLU A 576 -8.89 -10.55 -4.24
N PHE A 577 -8.57 -10.46 -5.53
CA PHE A 577 -9.43 -10.99 -6.58
C PHE A 577 -9.42 -12.52 -6.68
N THR A 578 -8.32 -13.16 -6.26
CA THR A 578 -8.10 -14.60 -6.49
C THR A 578 -9.00 -15.50 -5.65
N SER A 579 -9.64 -14.95 -4.61
CA SER A 579 -10.60 -15.66 -3.75
C SER A 579 -12.06 -15.45 -4.16
N MET A 580 -12.34 -14.55 -5.12
CA MET A 580 -13.71 -14.19 -5.51
C MET A 580 -14.43 -15.32 -6.25
N PHE A 581 -15.71 -15.50 -5.93
CA PHE A 581 -16.64 -16.40 -6.62
C PHE A 581 -18.05 -15.80 -6.69
N LEU A 582 -18.93 -16.40 -7.49
CA LEU A 582 -20.35 -16.08 -7.51
C LEU A 582 -21.11 -17.06 -6.64
N LYS A 583 -21.95 -16.54 -5.72
CA LYS A 583 -22.85 -17.37 -4.87
C LYS A 583 -23.85 -18.14 -5.71
N GLN A 584 -24.23 -17.56 -6.85
CA GLN A 584 -25.10 -18.15 -7.88
C GLN A 584 -24.44 -17.89 -9.23
N PRO A 585 -23.61 -18.81 -9.75
CA PRO A 585 -22.86 -18.66 -10.99
C PRO A 585 -23.75 -18.76 -12.24
#